data_a95097c973316bade782186410a81bb3
#
_entry.id   a95097c973316bade782186410a81bb3
#
_cell.length_a   1.000
_cell.length_b   1.000
_cell.length_c   1.000
_cell.angle_alpha   90.00
_cell.angle_beta   90.00
_cell.angle_gamma   90.00
#
_symmetry.space_group_name_H-M   'P 1'
#
loop_
_entity.id
_entity.type
_entity.pdbx_description
1 polymer ?
#
loop_
_entity_poly.entity_id
_entity_poly.type
_entity_poly.pdbx_seq_one_letter_code
_entity_poly.pdbx_strand_id
1 'polypeptide(L)'
;MQRNSRCWCGSGKKYKQCHEKWDERYNMLRLEGKIVPDRTLIKSPEDLRLIKKAAAINNGALDLVAQRIHAGMTTEDINTLVHNYTIEHGGIPAPLNYEGFPKSVCTSINDEVCHGIPDPSVILREGDIINVDATTIYKGHYADASRMFLIGECSAEAKKLVDVTKECLQIGIDAIKPWGHVGDIGAAIMEHAHKHGYHVVRDFAGHGVGNGFHEDPIVPHVGMRGTGMVLAPGMVITVEPMINIGTPDVLWLDDEWTGITADMSLSVHYGQPIRKTVP
;
A
#
# COMPACT_ATOMS: atom_id res chain seq x y z
N MET A 1 1.76 -32.92 -8.51
CA MET A 1 1.56 -33.40 -7.10
C MET A 1 0.55 -34.52 -7.11
N GLN A 2 0.68 -35.53 -6.22
CA GLN A 2 -0.33 -36.60 -6.14
C GLN A 2 -1.59 -36.10 -5.40
N ARG A 3 -2.78 -36.46 -5.90
CA ARG A 3 -4.09 -35.95 -5.41
C ARG A 3 -4.33 -36.16 -3.92
N ASN A 4 -3.80 -37.24 -3.34
CA ASN A 4 -4.00 -37.59 -1.93
C ASN A 4 -2.86 -37.12 -0.99
N SER A 5 -1.76 -36.57 -1.51
CA SER A 5 -0.68 -36.01 -0.68
C SER A 5 -1.12 -34.71 0.01
N ARG A 6 -0.38 -34.28 1.03
CA ARG A 6 -0.61 -32.98 1.69
C ARG A 6 -0.35 -31.87 0.68
N CYS A 7 -1.20 -30.83 0.75
CA CYS A 7 -1.08 -29.69 -0.15
C CYS A 7 0.20 -28.90 0.11
N TRP A 8 0.80 -28.38 -0.94
CA TRP A 8 2.01 -27.57 -0.90
C TRP A 8 1.88 -26.27 -0.08
N CYS A 9 0.66 -25.76 0.10
CA CYS A 9 0.42 -24.50 0.83
C CYS A 9 0.53 -24.60 2.36
N GLY A 10 0.91 -25.75 2.90
CA GLY A 10 1.06 -25.94 4.35
C GLY A 10 -0.25 -26.06 5.15
N SER A 11 -1.43 -26.01 4.50
CA SER A 11 -2.74 -26.09 5.17
C SER A 11 -3.05 -27.42 5.86
N GLY A 12 -2.23 -28.46 5.63
CA GLY A 12 -2.48 -29.82 6.13
C GLY A 12 -3.58 -30.58 5.38
N LYS A 13 -4.35 -29.93 4.51
CA LYS A 13 -5.41 -30.58 3.70
C LYS A 13 -4.80 -31.42 2.57
N LYS A 14 -5.56 -32.41 2.06
CA LYS A 14 -5.17 -33.14 0.84
C LYS A 14 -5.20 -32.19 -0.37
N TYR A 15 -4.24 -32.38 -1.29
CA TYR A 15 -4.09 -31.54 -2.48
C TYR A 15 -5.40 -31.42 -3.28
N LYS A 16 -6.10 -32.52 -3.55
CA LYS A 16 -7.39 -32.54 -4.25
C LYS A 16 -8.51 -31.73 -3.57
N GLN A 17 -8.40 -31.48 -2.27
CA GLN A 17 -9.37 -30.72 -1.47
C GLN A 17 -8.91 -29.28 -1.21
N CYS A 18 -7.75 -28.88 -1.76
CA CYS A 18 -7.13 -27.60 -1.50
C CYS A 18 -6.77 -26.88 -2.80
N HIS A 19 -5.62 -27.20 -3.41
CA HIS A 19 -5.08 -26.44 -4.53
C HIS A 19 -5.10 -27.18 -5.88
N GLU A 20 -5.75 -28.33 -6.03
CA GLU A 20 -5.81 -29.02 -7.33
C GLU A 20 -6.44 -28.12 -8.42
N LYS A 21 -7.64 -27.58 -8.16
CA LYS A 21 -8.33 -26.66 -9.08
C LYS A 21 -7.59 -25.34 -9.29
N TRP A 22 -6.88 -24.87 -8.25
CA TRP A 22 -6.02 -23.68 -8.35
C TRP A 22 -4.86 -23.93 -9.32
N ASP A 23 -4.15 -25.06 -9.15
CA ASP A 23 -3.05 -25.45 -10.04
C ASP A 23 -3.52 -25.71 -11.48
N GLU A 24 -4.71 -26.29 -11.67
CA GLU A 24 -5.33 -26.47 -13.00
C GLU A 24 -5.53 -25.09 -13.67
N ARG A 25 -6.13 -24.13 -12.96
CA ARG A 25 -6.35 -22.79 -13.51
C ARG A 25 -5.04 -22.05 -13.76
N TYR A 26 -4.10 -22.13 -12.84
CA TYR A 26 -2.76 -21.57 -12.97
C TYR A 26 -2.05 -22.08 -14.23
N ASN A 27 -2.06 -23.40 -14.44
CA ASN A 27 -1.42 -24.00 -15.60
C ASN A 27 -2.10 -23.62 -16.92
N MET A 28 -3.43 -23.51 -16.95
CA MET A 28 -4.17 -23.01 -18.10
C MET A 28 -3.72 -21.59 -18.48
N LEU A 29 -3.72 -20.68 -17.55
CA LEU A 29 -3.31 -19.29 -17.79
C LEU A 29 -1.87 -19.19 -18.28
N ARG A 30 -0.97 -20.03 -17.74
CA ARG A 30 0.41 -20.11 -18.20
C ARG A 30 0.51 -20.60 -19.65
N LEU A 31 -0.28 -21.58 -20.03
CA LEU A 31 -0.34 -22.09 -21.42
C LEU A 31 -0.94 -21.06 -22.37
N GLU A 32 -1.85 -20.20 -21.89
CA GLU A 32 -2.41 -19.06 -22.64
C GLU A 32 -1.39 -17.90 -22.77
N GLY A 33 -0.16 -18.04 -22.26
CA GLY A 33 0.88 -17.01 -22.33
C GLY A 33 0.68 -15.85 -21.34
N LYS A 34 -0.17 -16.02 -20.32
CA LYS A 34 -0.36 -15.00 -19.26
C LYS A 34 0.83 -14.97 -18.30
N ILE A 35 1.14 -13.78 -17.78
CA ILE A 35 2.11 -13.63 -16.70
C ILE A 35 1.43 -14.09 -15.41
N VAL A 36 1.82 -15.25 -14.91
CA VAL A 36 1.30 -15.82 -13.67
C VAL A 36 2.32 -15.63 -12.54
N PRO A 37 1.86 -15.44 -11.26
CA PRO A 37 2.77 -15.25 -10.14
C PRO A 37 3.60 -16.50 -9.85
N ASP A 38 4.81 -16.34 -9.31
CA ASP A 38 5.51 -17.47 -8.68
C ASP A 38 4.71 -17.96 -7.46
N ARG A 39 4.81 -19.27 -7.17
CA ARG A 39 4.09 -19.84 -6.01
C ARG A 39 4.58 -19.33 -4.67
N THR A 40 5.79 -18.80 -4.58
CA THR A 40 6.33 -18.16 -3.37
C THR A 40 5.55 -16.92 -2.96
N LEU A 41 4.83 -16.30 -3.91
CA LEU A 41 3.95 -15.15 -3.65
C LEU A 41 2.60 -15.55 -3.03
N ILE A 42 2.28 -16.86 -3.01
CA ILE A 42 1.05 -17.38 -2.40
C ILE A 42 1.29 -17.63 -0.93
N LYS A 43 0.68 -16.80 -0.10
CA LYS A 43 0.86 -16.86 1.35
C LYS A 43 0.19 -18.09 1.96
N SER A 44 0.91 -18.77 2.84
CA SER A 44 0.36 -19.86 3.64
C SER A 44 -0.68 -19.33 4.67
N PRO A 45 -1.51 -20.18 5.25
CA PRO A 45 -2.41 -19.79 6.35
C PRO A 45 -1.67 -19.16 7.54
N GLU A 46 -0.45 -19.62 7.83
CA GLU A 46 0.37 -19.07 8.92
C GLU A 46 0.92 -17.69 8.56
N ASP A 47 1.45 -17.50 7.34
CA ASP A 47 1.88 -16.17 6.86
C ASP A 47 0.74 -15.16 6.98
N LEU A 48 -0.45 -15.54 6.51
CA LEU A 48 -1.64 -14.67 6.58
C LEU A 48 -2.05 -14.33 8.01
N ARG A 49 -1.86 -15.25 8.96
CA ARG A 49 -2.11 -15.00 10.38
C ARG A 49 -1.12 -13.98 10.95
N LEU A 50 0.15 -14.09 10.57
CA LEU A 50 1.22 -13.20 11.04
C LEU A 50 1.12 -11.82 10.36
N ILE A 51 0.84 -11.75 9.06
CA ILE A 51 0.56 -10.49 8.33
C ILE A 51 -0.62 -9.75 8.99
N LYS A 52 -1.70 -10.45 9.35
CA LYS A 52 -2.83 -9.83 10.07
C LYS A 52 -2.42 -9.28 11.44
N LYS A 53 -1.46 -9.91 12.13
CA LYS A 53 -0.94 -9.38 13.41
C LYS A 53 -0.10 -8.12 13.18
N ALA A 54 0.76 -8.12 12.15
CA ALA A 54 1.50 -6.93 11.73
C ALA A 54 0.53 -5.79 11.39
N ALA A 55 -0.52 -6.06 10.58
CA ALA A 55 -1.54 -5.10 10.21
C ALA A 55 -2.32 -4.54 11.40
N ALA A 56 -2.59 -5.35 12.41
CA ALA A 56 -3.27 -4.88 13.61
C ALA A 56 -2.40 -3.90 14.42
N ILE A 57 -1.08 -4.14 14.51
CA ILE A 57 -0.14 -3.21 15.16
C ILE A 57 -0.03 -1.93 14.32
N ASN A 58 0.15 -2.07 13.02
CA ASN A 58 0.29 -0.94 12.10
C ASN A 58 -0.93 -0.01 12.13
N ASN A 59 -2.13 -0.58 12.02
CA ASN A 59 -3.36 0.20 12.11
C ASN A 59 -3.54 0.85 13.48
N GLY A 60 -3.14 0.17 14.56
CA GLY A 60 -3.19 0.75 15.91
C GLY A 60 -2.26 1.96 16.06
N ALA A 61 -1.08 1.94 15.42
CA ALA A 61 -0.18 3.10 15.37
C ALA A 61 -0.84 4.28 14.62
N LEU A 62 -1.45 4.02 13.45
CA LEU A 62 -2.18 5.04 12.69
C LEU A 62 -3.43 5.54 13.43
N ASP A 63 -4.11 4.69 14.20
CA ASP A 63 -5.24 5.09 15.05
C ASP A 63 -4.78 5.99 16.20
N LEU A 64 -3.59 5.74 16.77
CA LEU A 64 -2.97 6.62 17.77
C LEU A 64 -2.61 7.98 17.17
N VAL A 65 -2.03 7.99 15.96
CA VAL A 65 -1.76 9.24 15.23
C VAL A 65 -3.05 10.02 15.04
N ALA A 66 -4.13 9.38 14.58
CA ALA A 66 -5.44 10.01 14.38
C ALA A 66 -6.01 10.67 15.64
N GLN A 67 -5.70 10.14 16.82
CA GLN A 67 -6.14 10.68 18.11
C GLN A 67 -5.28 11.85 18.63
N ARG A 68 -4.07 12.00 18.11
CA ARG A 68 -3.06 12.92 18.65
C ARG A 68 -2.66 14.03 17.70
N ILE A 69 -2.78 13.82 16.40
CA ILE A 69 -2.32 14.76 15.38
C ILE A 69 -3.10 16.08 15.42
N HIS A 70 -2.36 17.19 15.43
CA HIS A 70 -2.92 18.55 15.43
C HIS A 70 -1.90 19.58 14.93
N ALA A 71 -2.34 20.78 14.61
CA ALA A 71 -1.47 21.90 14.29
C ALA A 71 -0.52 22.21 15.45
N GLY A 72 0.76 22.44 15.15
CA GLY A 72 1.83 22.65 16.11
C GLY A 72 2.64 21.41 16.46
N MET A 73 2.19 20.20 16.09
CA MET A 73 3.05 19.02 16.14
C MET A 73 4.10 19.06 15.03
N THR A 74 5.26 18.47 15.31
CA THR A 74 6.28 18.23 14.30
C THR A 74 6.06 16.87 13.62
N THR A 75 6.59 16.66 12.42
CA THR A 75 6.59 15.35 11.80
C THR A 75 7.44 14.34 12.58
N GLU A 76 8.46 14.80 13.32
CA GLU A 76 9.23 13.95 14.25
C GLU A 76 8.40 13.49 15.45
N ASP A 77 7.43 14.28 15.94
CA ASP A 77 6.50 13.82 16.99
C ASP A 77 5.66 12.63 16.48
N ILE A 78 5.23 12.68 15.20
CA ILE A 78 4.50 11.58 14.56
C ILE A 78 5.40 10.34 14.46
N ASN A 79 6.66 10.51 14.02
CA ASN A 79 7.65 9.44 13.97
C ASN A 79 7.81 8.78 15.33
N THR A 80 7.95 9.58 16.40
CA THR A 80 8.09 9.11 17.77
C THR A 80 6.85 8.32 18.23
N LEU A 81 5.65 8.79 17.93
CA LEU A 81 4.39 8.09 18.25
C LEU A 81 4.32 6.73 17.57
N VAL A 82 4.57 6.68 16.26
CA VAL A 82 4.51 5.44 15.48
C VAL A 82 5.59 4.46 15.92
N HIS A 83 6.83 4.93 16.12
CA HIS A 83 7.94 4.11 16.60
C HIS A 83 7.61 3.44 17.93
N ASN A 84 7.28 4.24 18.94
CA ASN A 84 7.04 3.75 20.30
C ASN A 84 5.86 2.77 20.32
N TYR A 85 4.75 3.12 19.70
CA TYR A 85 3.58 2.23 19.63
C TYR A 85 3.93 0.87 18.99
N THR A 86 4.66 0.90 17.87
CA THR A 86 5.04 -0.32 17.14
C THR A 86 5.92 -1.23 18.02
N ILE A 87 6.94 -0.67 18.69
CA ILE A 87 7.83 -1.42 19.57
C ILE A 87 7.08 -1.95 20.81
N GLU A 88 6.26 -1.14 21.47
CA GLU A 88 5.48 -1.53 22.64
C GLU A 88 4.51 -2.69 22.36
N HIS A 89 4.02 -2.81 21.11
CA HIS A 89 3.14 -3.89 20.70
C HIS A 89 3.88 -5.10 20.07
N GLY A 90 5.22 -5.12 20.18
CA GLY A 90 6.08 -6.22 19.73
C GLY A 90 6.30 -6.28 18.22
N GLY A 91 6.04 -5.18 17.52
CA GLY A 91 6.41 -4.97 16.12
C GLY A 91 7.77 -4.33 15.97
N ILE A 92 8.24 -4.21 14.74
CA ILE A 92 9.43 -3.45 14.34
C ILE A 92 9.02 -2.52 13.21
N PRO A 93 9.30 -1.20 13.28
CA PRO A 93 9.05 -0.30 12.14
C PRO A 93 9.92 -0.72 10.94
N ALA A 94 9.30 -1.07 9.84
CA ALA A 94 10.00 -1.56 8.65
C ALA A 94 10.81 -0.49 7.91
N PRO A 95 10.35 0.78 7.83
CA PRO A 95 11.11 1.82 7.12
C PRO A 95 12.45 2.13 7.76
N LEU A 96 12.58 1.99 9.09
CA LEU A 96 13.80 2.36 9.81
C LEU A 96 15.02 1.56 9.33
N ASN A 97 16.00 2.24 8.76
CA ASN A 97 17.20 1.69 8.13
C ASN A 97 16.96 0.85 6.86
N TYR A 98 15.74 0.84 6.31
CA TYR A 98 15.49 0.21 5.03
C TYR A 98 16.16 1.04 3.91
N GLU A 99 17.14 0.44 3.23
CA GLU A 99 17.94 1.09 2.18
C GLU A 99 18.54 2.46 2.59
N GLY A 100 18.72 2.68 3.89
CA GLY A 100 19.26 3.92 4.45
C GLY A 100 18.22 4.93 4.92
N PHE A 101 16.91 4.66 4.78
CA PHE A 101 15.86 5.55 5.30
C PHE A 101 15.98 5.73 6.82
N PRO A 102 16.04 6.98 7.35
CA PRO A 102 16.49 7.21 8.72
C PRO A 102 15.38 7.16 9.79
N LYS A 103 14.12 6.99 9.40
CA LYS A 103 12.96 7.12 10.28
C LYS A 103 12.05 5.89 10.29
N SER A 104 11.12 5.83 11.22
CA SER A 104 10.22 4.68 11.43
C SER A 104 8.92 4.75 10.64
N VAL A 105 8.66 5.88 10.00
CA VAL A 105 7.44 6.19 9.24
C VAL A 105 7.79 7.25 8.21
N CYS A 106 7.07 7.29 7.09
CA CYS A 106 7.12 8.42 6.17
C CYS A 106 6.01 9.41 6.49
N THR A 107 6.30 10.72 6.35
CA THR A 107 5.33 11.81 6.54
C THR A 107 5.44 12.76 5.36
N SER A 108 4.37 12.86 4.56
CA SER A 108 4.37 13.66 3.32
C SER A 108 3.28 14.72 3.39
N ILE A 109 3.68 16.01 3.33
CA ILE A 109 2.79 17.16 3.57
C ILE A 109 2.49 17.87 2.24
N ASN A 110 1.23 18.17 1.98
CA ASN A 110 0.75 19.03 0.89
C ASN A 110 1.18 18.55 -0.51
N ASP A 111 2.26 19.08 -1.05
CA ASP A 111 2.83 18.76 -2.37
C ASP A 111 3.84 17.60 -2.34
N GLU A 112 4.15 17.09 -1.14
CA GLU A 112 4.94 15.86 -1.02
C GLU A 112 4.07 14.65 -1.40
N VAL A 113 4.52 13.93 -2.41
CA VAL A 113 3.81 12.76 -2.96
C VAL A 113 3.95 11.56 -2.03
N CYS A 114 5.20 11.25 -1.64
CA CYS A 114 5.52 10.15 -0.72
C CYS A 114 6.95 10.24 -0.19
N HIS A 115 7.27 9.34 0.75
CA HIS A 115 8.58 9.13 1.36
C HIS A 115 9.18 10.35 2.07
N GLY A 116 8.37 11.35 2.45
CA GLY A 116 8.83 12.48 3.25
C GLY A 116 9.46 12.01 4.55
N ILE A 117 10.66 12.56 4.86
CA ILE A 117 11.43 12.19 6.06
C ILE A 117 10.96 13.04 7.25
N PRO A 118 10.45 12.43 8.33
CA PRO A 118 10.12 13.16 9.56
C PRO A 118 11.28 14.01 10.11
N ASP A 119 10.99 15.28 10.40
CA ASP A 119 11.98 16.26 10.88
C ASP A 119 11.40 17.13 12.02
N PRO A 120 12.16 17.43 13.08
CA PRO A 120 11.71 18.28 14.20
C PRO A 120 11.51 19.76 13.80
N SER A 121 12.03 20.20 12.67
CA SER A 121 11.82 21.57 12.16
C SER A 121 10.53 21.72 11.34
N VAL A 122 9.96 20.62 10.85
CA VAL A 122 8.73 20.60 10.05
C VAL A 122 7.53 20.55 10.99
N ILE A 123 6.85 21.68 11.13
CA ILE A 123 5.72 21.87 12.05
C ILE A 123 4.42 21.92 11.25
N LEU A 124 3.46 21.08 11.61
CA LEU A 124 2.12 21.06 11.01
C LEU A 124 1.36 22.36 11.30
N ARG A 125 0.66 22.88 10.30
CA ARG A 125 -0.11 24.12 10.36
C ARG A 125 -1.57 23.87 10.06
N GLU A 126 -2.43 24.74 10.52
CA GLU A 126 -3.82 24.78 10.11
C GLU A 126 -3.93 24.86 8.58
N GLY A 127 -4.71 23.97 7.99
CA GLY A 127 -4.91 23.86 6.56
C GLY A 127 -4.02 22.84 5.84
N ASP A 128 -2.98 22.32 6.49
CA ASP A 128 -2.14 21.26 5.93
C ASP A 128 -2.93 19.94 5.78
N ILE A 129 -2.57 19.20 4.74
CA ILE A 129 -2.92 17.78 4.61
C ILE A 129 -1.64 16.96 4.69
N ILE A 130 -1.66 15.85 5.41
CA ILE A 130 -0.47 15.02 5.60
C ILE A 130 -0.79 13.54 5.42
N ASN A 131 0.01 12.86 4.64
CA ASN A 131 0.07 11.40 4.63
C ASN A 131 1.00 10.90 5.74
N VAL A 132 0.56 9.88 6.44
CA VAL A 132 1.40 9.12 7.38
C VAL A 132 1.41 7.67 6.90
N ASP A 133 2.57 7.20 6.48
CA ASP A 133 2.77 5.90 5.86
C ASP A 133 3.66 5.02 6.71
N ALA A 134 3.05 3.97 7.25
CA ALA A 134 3.68 3.10 8.24
C ALA A 134 3.67 1.64 7.77
N THR A 135 4.81 0.99 7.94
CA THR A 135 4.95 -0.45 7.74
C THR A 135 5.50 -1.12 8.99
N THR A 136 4.83 -2.17 9.41
CA THR A 136 5.20 -2.93 10.62
C THR A 136 5.66 -4.34 10.26
N ILE A 137 6.78 -4.76 10.85
CA ILE A 137 7.22 -6.16 10.84
C ILE A 137 6.77 -6.83 12.14
N TYR A 138 6.12 -7.99 12.02
CA TYR A 138 5.82 -8.86 13.16
C TYR A 138 6.24 -10.29 12.85
N LYS A 139 7.24 -10.78 13.61
CA LYS A 139 7.83 -12.14 13.41
C LYS A 139 8.22 -12.41 11.95
N GLY A 140 8.87 -11.46 11.29
CA GLY A 140 9.34 -11.56 9.92
C GLY A 140 8.25 -11.40 8.86
N HIS A 141 7.04 -10.95 9.22
CA HIS A 141 5.96 -10.65 8.28
C HIS A 141 5.59 -9.18 8.31
N TYR A 142 5.33 -8.62 7.14
CA TYR A 142 5.14 -7.20 6.90
C TYR A 142 3.67 -6.86 6.66
N ALA A 143 3.26 -5.71 7.15
CA ALA A 143 2.00 -5.08 6.78
C ALA A 143 2.21 -3.58 6.65
N ASP A 144 1.72 -3.05 5.55
CA ASP A 144 1.92 -1.70 5.09
C ASP A 144 0.58 -0.99 4.95
N ALA A 145 0.46 0.24 5.44
CA ALA A 145 -0.73 1.07 5.27
C ALA A 145 -0.42 2.54 5.50
N SER A 146 -1.06 3.40 4.72
CA SER A 146 -0.99 4.85 4.89
C SER A 146 -2.37 5.48 5.09
N ARG A 147 -2.38 6.65 5.75
CA ARG A 147 -3.59 7.48 5.92
C ARG A 147 -3.30 8.94 5.73
N MET A 148 -4.30 9.64 5.18
CA MET A 148 -4.31 11.10 5.16
C MET A 148 -4.95 11.66 6.43
N PHE A 149 -4.40 12.75 6.90
CA PHE A 149 -4.94 13.56 8.00
C PHE A 149 -5.07 15.01 7.54
N LEU A 150 -6.20 15.61 7.87
CA LEU A 150 -6.48 17.02 7.62
C LEU A 150 -6.22 17.79 8.92
N ILE A 151 -5.38 18.80 8.86
CA ILE A 151 -4.97 19.56 10.04
C ILE A 151 -5.83 20.82 10.15
N GLY A 152 -6.77 20.78 11.12
CA GLY A 152 -7.74 21.87 11.31
C GLY A 152 -8.63 22.12 10.08
N GLU A 153 -8.82 23.39 9.74
CA GLU A 153 -9.66 23.78 8.59
C GLU A 153 -8.87 23.83 7.29
N CYS A 154 -8.99 22.75 6.49
CA CYS A 154 -8.42 22.67 5.16
C CYS A 154 -9.32 23.29 4.09
N SER A 155 -8.73 23.65 2.94
CA SER A 155 -9.46 24.17 1.78
C SER A 155 -10.46 23.14 1.24
N ALA A 156 -11.49 23.62 0.54
CA ALA A 156 -12.45 22.74 -0.13
C ALA A 156 -11.79 21.88 -1.21
N GLU A 157 -10.74 22.40 -1.86
CA GLU A 157 -9.95 21.70 -2.86
C GLU A 157 -9.17 20.52 -2.23
N ALA A 158 -8.48 20.76 -1.12
CA ALA A 158 -7.76 19.73 -0.38
C ALA A 158 -8.70 18.63 0.13
N LYS A 159 -9.83 19.00 0.73
CA LYS A 159 -10.86 18.05 1.17
C LYS A 159 -11.36 17.18 0.01
N LYS A 160 -11.66 17.81 -1.14
CA LYS A 160 -12.13 17.09 -2.33
C LYS A 160 -11.07 16.13 -2.87
N LEU A 161 -9.79 16.54 -2.92
CA LEU A 161 -8.70 15.67 -3.37
C LEU A 161 -8.58 14.44 -2.45
N VAL A 162 -8.61 14.64 -1.14
CA VAL A 162 -8.57 13.55 -0.14
C VAL A 162 -9.73 12.57 -0.34
N ASP A 163 -10.95 13.06 -0.52
CA ASP A 163 -12.14 12.22 -0.74
C ASP A 163 -12.02 11.42 -2.04
N VAL A 164 -11.67 12.07 -3.16
CA VAL A 164 -11.50 11.40 -4.46
C VAL A 164 -10.37 10.36 -4.42
N THR A 165 -9.26 10.63 -3.74
CA THR A 165 -8.17 9.64 -3.61
C THR A 165 -8.60 8.43 -2.78
N LYS A 166 -9.38 8.64 -1.73
CA LYS A 166 -9.98 7.56 -0.95
C LYS A 166 -10.96 6.72 -1.78
N GLU A 167 -11.74 7.37 -2.66
CA GLU A 167 -12.58 6.68 -3.64
C GLU A 167 -11.73 5.89 -4.65
N CYS A 168 -10.63 6.46 -5.15
CA CYS A 168 -9.67 5.78 -6.03
C CYS A 168 -9.14 4.50 -5.39
N LEU A 169 -8.75 4.54 -4.11
CA LEU A 169 -8.33 3.36 -3.36
C LEU A 169 -9.43 2.29 -3.34
N GLN A 170 -10.66 2.67 -2.97
CA GLN A 170 -11.77 1.72 -2.89
C GLN A 170 -12.11 1.10 -4.25
N ILE A 171 -12.13 1.90 -5.31
CA ILE A 171 -12.38 1.47 -6.68
C ILE A 171 -11.28 0.51 -7.16
N GLY A 172 -10.01 0.81 -6.86
CA GLY A 172 -8.89 -0.08 -7.13
C GLY A 172 -9.04 -1.43 -6.43
N ILE A 173 -9.41 -1.43 -5.15
CA ILE A 173 -9.70 -2.65 -4.37
C ILE A 173 -10.86 -3.44 -4.99
N ASP A 174 -11.93 -2.78 -5.39
CA ASP A 174 -13.11 -3.43 -5.99
C ASP A 174 -12.85 -4.00 -7.38
N ALA A 175 -11.88 -3.44 -8.11
CA ALA A 175 -11.42 -3.96 -9.38
C ALA A 175 -10.68 -5.31 -9.26
N ILE A 176 -10.13 -5.64 -8.08
CA ILE A 176 -9.44 -6.91 -7.84
C ILE A 176 -10.42 -8.06 -7.99
N LYS A 177 -10.20 -8.90 -9.00
CA LYS A 177 -10.93 -10.14 -9.21
C LYS A 177 -9.97 -11.33 -9.10
N PRO A 178 -10.40 -12.46 -8.56
CA PRO A 178 -9.62 -13.69 -8.63
C PRO A 178 -9.28 -14.02 -10.08
N TRP A 179 -8.01 -14.22 -10.38
CA TRP A 179 -7.50 -14.46 -11.72
C TRP A 179 -7.67 -13.29 -12.71
N GLY A 180 -8.02 -12.07 -12.21
CA GLY A 180 -7.90 -10.81 -12.96
C GLY A 180 -6.44 -10.37 -13.05
N HIS A 181 -6.18 -9.15 -13.48
CA HIS A 181 -4.83 -8.65 -13.73
C HIS A 181 -4.53 -7.40 -12.90
N VAL A 182 -3.27 -7.15 -12.61
CA VAL A 182 -2.87 -5.91 -11.90
C VAL A 182 -3.27 -4.66 -12.66
N GLY A 183 -3.25 -4.69 -14.01
CA GLY A 183 -3.69 -3.56 -14.85
C GLY A 183 -5.17 -3.20 -14.72
N ASP A 184 -6.01 -4.11 -14.20
CA ASP A 184 -7.43 -3.81 -13.93
C ASP A 184 -7.56 -2.79 -12.79
N ILE A 185 -6.65 -2.85 -11.79
CA ILE A 185 -6.57 -1.93 -10.67
C ILE A 185 -6.22 -0.53 -11.17
N GLY A 186 -5.08 -0.41 -11.88
CA GLY A 186 -4.60 0.87 -12.37
C GLY A 186 -5.56 1.54 -13.35
N ALA A 187 -6.19 0.76 -14.25
CA ALA A 187 -7.20 1.29 -15.17
C ALA A 187 -8.41 1.89 -14.42
N ALA A 188 -8.90 1.20 -13.39
CA ALA A 188 -10.05 1.65 -12.62
C ALA A 188 -9.74 2.94 -11.83
N ILE A 189 -8.56 3.03 -11.19
CA ILE A 189 -8.09 4.20 -10.47
C ILE A 189 -7.93 5.39 -11.43
N MET A 190 -7.21 5.19 -12.54
CA MET A 190 -6.94 6.22 -13.54
C MET A 190 -8.23 6.79 -14.14
N GLU A 191 -9.18 5.94 -14.50
CA GLU A 191 -10.49 6.36 -15.03
C GLU A 191 -11.23 7.26 -14.03
N HIS A 192 -11.20 6.92 -12.74
CA HIS A 192 -11.88 7.70 -11.70
C HIS A 192 -11.18 9.03 -11.43
N ALA A 193 -9.86 9.05 -11.26
CA ALA A 193 -9.08 10.26 -11.03
C ALA A 193 -9.26 11.27 -12.18
N HIS A 194 -9.14 10.81 -13.44
CA HIS A 194 -9.34 11.66 -14.61
C HIS A 194 -10.75 12.24 -14.74
N LYS A 195 -11.78 11.49 -14.35
CA LYS A 195 -13.17 12.00 -14.30
C LYS A 195 -13.33 13.20 -13.38
N HIS A 196 -12.50 13.27 -12.34
CA HIS A 196 -12.49 14.39 -11.40
C HIS A 196 -11.50 15.50 -11.78
N GLY A 197 -10.78 15.35 -12.92
CA GLY A 197 -9.76 16.28 -13.40
C GLY A 197 -8.43 16.18 -12.67
N TYR A 198 -8.17 15.07 -12.00
CA TYR A 198 -6.94 14.79 -11.27
C TYR A 198 -6.04 13.82 -12.03
N HIS A 199 -4.78 13.77 -11.64
CA HIS A 199 -3.74 12.97 -12.29
C HIS A 199 -3.19 11.91 -11.34
N VAL A 200 -2.92 10.72 -11.88
CA VAL A 200 -2.31 9.61 -11.12
C VAL A 200 -0.80 9.63 -11.33
N VAL A 201 -0.04 9.62 -10.25
CA VAL A 201 1.41 9.52 -10.27
C VAL A 201 1.83 8.18 -10.89
N ARG A 202 2.94 8.20 -11.67
CA ARG A 202 3.42 7.03 -12.44
C ARG A 202 4.73 6.46 -11.92
N ASP A 203 5.48 7.26 -11.17
CA ASP A 203 6.84 6.95 -10.70
C ASP A 203 6.82 5.98 -9.52
N PHE A 204 5.67 5.87 -8.84
CA PHE A 204 5.43 4.98 -7.72
C PHE A 204 4.30 4.00 -8.01
N ALA A 205 4.36 2.87 -7.33
CA ALA A 205 3.38 1.80 -7.50
C ALA A 205 3.19 1.03 -6.20
N GLY A 206 2.05 0.40 -6.03
CA GLY A 206 1.87 -0.63 -5.04
C GLY A 206 2.69 -1.89 -5.37
N HIS A 207 2.72 -2.82 -4.46
CA HIS A 207 3.58 -3.99 -4.54
C HIS A 207 2.98 -5.21 -3.82
N GLY A 208 3.57 -6.38 -4.04
CA GLY A 208 3.36 -7.52 -3.16
C GLY A 208 3.95 -7.23 -1.78
N VAL A 209 3.34 -7.77 -0.72
CA VAL A 209 3.80 -7.59 0.66
C VAL A 209 3.51 -8.82 1.51
N GLY A 210 4.28 -9.00 2.56
CA GLY A 210 3.97 -10.00 3.58
C GLY A 210 5.17 -10.78 4.08
N ASN A 211 5.89 -11.52 3.26
CA ASN A 211 7.12 -12.20 3.63
C ASN A 211 8.35 -11.30 3.42
N GLY A 212 8.20 -10.27 2.58
CA GLY A 212 9.13 -9.16 2.35
C GLY A 212 8.39 -7.83 2.45
N PHE A 213 9.15 -6.74 2.55
CA PHE A 213 8.61 -5.39 2.52
C PHE A 213 8.02 -5.11 1.13
N HIS A 214 8.85 -5.23 0.09
CA HIS A 214 8.44 -5.13 -1.30
C HIS A 214 8.63 -6.48 -1.99
N GLU A 215 7.56 -7.02 -2.54
CA GLU A 215 7.52 -8.26 -3.29
C GLU A 215 6.83 -8.03 -4.65
N ASP A 216 7.03 -8.97 -5.58
CA ASP A 216 6.18 -9.02 -6.77
C ASP A 216 4.70 -9.28 -6.41
N PRO A 217 3.77 -8.80 -7.24
CA PRO A 217 3.98 -7.95 -8.41
C PRO A 217 4.14 -6.48 -8.05
N ILE A 218 4.75 -5.70 -8.94
CA ILE A 218 4.50 -4.26 -8.98
C ILE A 218 3.03 -4.05 -9.35
N VAL A 219 2.34 -3.14 -8.64
CA VAL A 219 0.91 -2.82 -8.82
C VAL A 219 0.76 -1.35 -9.24
N PRO A 220 0.94 -1.01 -10.53
CA PRO A 220 0.79 0.37 -10.99
C PRO A 220 -0.64 0.86 -10.80
N HIS A 221 -0.79 2.14 -10.46
CA HIS A 221 -2.10 2.81 -10.33
C HIS A 221 -2.57 3.45 -11.65
N VAL A 222 -1.81 3.22 -12.72
CA VAL A 222 -2.15 3.50 -14.12
C VAL A 222 -2.05 2.21 -14.93
N GLY A 223 -2.79 2.08 -16.02
CA GLY A 223 -2.68 0.87 -16.84
C GLY A 223 -3.86 0.60 -17.74
N MET A 224 -3.84 -0.59 -18.35
CA MET A 224 -4.91 -1.10 -19.21
C MET A 224 -5.50 -2.38 -18.63
N ARG A 225 -6.81 -2.51 -18.73
CA ARG A 225 -7.54 -3.73 -18.31
C ARG A 225 -7.00 -4.98 -18.99
N GLY A 226 -6.90 -6.06 -18.24
CA GLY A 226 -6.44 -7.37 -18.73
C GLY A 226 -4.95 -7.48 -18.98
N THR A 227 -4.13 -6.51 -18.52
CA THR A 227 -2.68 -6.51 -18.67
C THR A 227 -1.93 -6.72 -17.35
N GLY A 228 -0.66 -7.08 -17.46
CA GLY A 228 0.21 -7.34 -16.32
C GLY A 228 0.00 -8.72 -15.69
N MET A 229 0.57 -8.92 -14.50
CA MET A 229 0.51 -10.20 -13.79
C MET A 229 -0.91 -10.55 -13.36
N VAL A 230 -1.25 -11.85 -13.44
CA VAL A 230 -2.51 -12.39 -12.95
C VAL A 230 -2.54 -12.37 -11.41
N LEU A 231 -3.63 -11.87 -10.83
CA LEU A 231 -3.87 -11.86 -9.39
C LEU A 231 -4.43 -13.21 -8.93
N ALA A 232 -3.55 -14.09 -8.50
CA ALA A 232 -3.93 -15.41 -8.04
C ALA A 232 -4.43 -15.36 -6.58
N PRO A 233 -5.44 -16.17 -6.21
CA PRO A 233 -5.89 -16.29 -4.83
C PRO A 233 -4.75 -16.71 -3.88
N GLY A 234 -4.60 -16.00 -2.79
CA GLY A 234 -3.53 -16.22 -1.79
C GLY A 234 -2.39 -15.20 -1.85
N MET A 235 -2.34 -14.35 -2.88
CA MET A 235 -1.46 -13.19 -2.89
C MET A 235 -1.92 -12.13 -1.88
N VAL A 236 -0.97 -11.35 -1.38
CA VAL A 236 -1.20 -10.10 -0.62
C VAL A 236 -0.44 -9.00 -1.35
N ILE A 237 -1.15 -7.94 -1.68
CA ILE A 237 -0.61 -6.78 -2.41
C ILE A 237 -1.05 -5.50 -1.72
N THR A 238 -0.33 -4.40 -1.93
CA THR A 238 -0.80 -3.05 -1.60
C THR A 238 -1.57 -2.45 -2.77
N VAL A 239 -2.53 -1.61 -2.46
CA VAL A 239 -3.16 -0.65 -3.39
C VAL A 239 -3.03 0.70 -2.71
N GLU A 240 -2.31 1.62 -3.33
CA GLU A 240 -1.82 2.84 -2.70
C GLU A 240 -1.74 4.02 -3.69
N PRO A 241 -2.87 4.41 -4.28
CA PRO A 241 -2.88 5.48 -5.28
C PRO A 241 -2.36 6.80 -4.71
N MET A 242 -1.50 7.44 -5.50
CA MET A 242 -1.02 8.80 -5.31
C MET A 242 -1.65 9.66 -6.39
N ILE A 243 -2.45 10.65 -5.97
CA ILE A 243 -3.28 11.48 -6.85
C ILE A 243 -2.91 12.95 -6.66
N ASN A 244 -2.54 13.60 -7.77
CA ASN A 244 -2.18 15.01 -7.80
C ASN A 244 -3.31 15.85 -8.42
N ILE A 245 -3.48 17.08 -7.92
CA ILE A 245 -4.39 18.06 -8.55
C ILE A 245 -3.86 18.47 -9.92
N GLY A 246 -2.54 18.73 -10.01
CA GLY A 246 -1.85 19.22 -11.19
C GLY A 246 -1.19 18.10 -12.01
N THR A 247 0.09 18.26 -12.31
CA THR A 247 0.84 17.30 -13.13
C THR A 247 1.00 15.93 -12.44
N PRO A 248 1.04 14.80 -13.20
CA PRO A 248 1.43 13.51 -12.64
C PRO A 248 2.94 13.38 -12.39
N ASP A 249 3.74 14.36 -12.84
CA ASP A 249 5.20 14.30 -12.80
C ASP A 249 5.72 14.60 -11.39
N VAL A 250 6.81 13.93 -11.01
CA VAL A 250 7.42 14.00 -9.68
C VAL A 250 8.87 14.51 -9.81
N LEU A 251 9.29 15.31 -8.85
CA LEU A 251 10.68 15.68 -8.61
C LEU A 251 11.15 15.08 -7.30
N TRP A 252 12.44 14.77 -7.20
CA TRP A 252 13.05 14.28 -5.99
C TRP A 252 13.81 15.38 -5.28
N LEU A 253 13.67 15.45 -3.94
CA LEU A 253 14.48 16.35 -3.14
C LEU A 253 15.91 15.82 -2.97
N ASP A 254 16.82 16.70 -2.52
CA ASP A 254 18.23 16.37 -2.30
C ASP A 254 18.46 15.33 -1.17
N ASP A 255 17.42 15.00 -0.42
CA ASP A 255 17.44 13.95 0.61
C ASP A 255 17.38 12.53 0.03
N GLU A 256 17.27 12.40 -1.31
CA GLU A 256 17.23 11.16 -2.09
C GLU A 256 15.97 10.29 -1.82
N TRP A 257 14.99 10.77 -1.02
CA TRP A 257 13.79 10.04 -0.62
C TRP A 257 12.49 10.76 -0.97
N THR A 258 12.39 12.04 -0.62
CA THR A 258 11.13 12.77 -0.72
C THR A 258 10.79 13.08 -2.17
N GLY A 259 9.68 12.50 -2.65
CA GLY A 259 9.07 12.88 -3.93
C GLY A 259 8.09 14.03 -3.74
N ILE A 260 8.20 15.07 -4.58
CA ILE A 260 7.26 16.20 -4.60
C ILE A 260 6.61 16.33 -5.97
N THR A 261 5.43 16.96 -6.05
CA THR A 261 4.82 17.30 -7.35
C THR A 261 5.66 18.32 -8.10
N ALA A 262 5.84 18.13 -9.41
CA ALA A 262 6.69 19.02 -10.22
C ALA A 262 6.16 20.45 -10.36
N ASP A 263 4.89 20.68 -10.06
CA ASP A 263 4.21 21.98 -10.13
C ASP A 263 3.80 22.54 -8.77
N MET A 264 4.24 21.93 -7.66
CA MET A 264 3.89 22.30 -6.29
C MET A 264 2.38 22.22 -6.00
N SER A 265 1.61 21.47 -6.78
CA SER A 265 0.21 21.20 -6.52
C SER A 265 0.03 20.17 -5.40
N LEU A 266 -1.13 20.15 -4.75
CA LEU A 266 -1.41 19.18 -3.70
C LEU A 266 -1.39 17.75 -4.24
N SER A 267 -0.81 16.85 -3.46
CA SER A 267 -0.84 15.40 -3.65
C SER A 267 -1.48 14.69 -2.47
N VAL A 268 -2.15 13.60 -2.73
CA VAL A 268 -2.74 12.73 -1.71
C VAL A 268 -2.41 11.27 -2.00
N HIS A 269 -1.95 10.60 -0.96
CA HIS A 269 -1.61 9.19 -0.96
C HIS A 269 -2.47 8.42 0.06
N TYR A 270 -3.10 7.33 -0.37
CA TYR A 270 -3.76 6.37 0.52
C TYR A 270 -3.28 4.97 0.20
N GLY A 271 -2.83 4.20 1.20
CA GLY A 271 -2.34 2.85 1.02
C GLY A 271 -3.01 1.84 1.96
N GLN A 272 -3.33 0.65 1.45
CA GLN A 272 -3.80 -0.48 2.26
C GLN A 272 -3.32 -1.81 1.69
N PRO A 273 -2.88 -2.76 2.57
CA PRO A 273 -2.58 -4.12 2.14
C PRO A 273 -3.91 -4.88 1.92
N ILE A 274 -4.05 -5.47 0.76
CA ILE A 274 -5.27 -6.14 0.35
C ILE A 274 -5.03 -7.64 0.20
N ARG A 275 -5.83 -8.42 0.94
CA ARG A 275 -6.08 -9.82 0.66
C ARG A 275 -7.51 -9.98 0.20
N LYS A 276 -7.74 -10.24 -1.08
CA LYS A 276 -9.05 -10.73 -1.52
C LYS A 276 -9.10 -12.24 -1.37
N THR A 277 -9.80 -12.72 -0.35
CA THR A 277 -10.13 -14.13 -0.20
C THR A 277 -11.17 -14.52 -1.25
N VAL A 278 -10.86 -15.56 -2.01
CA VAL A 278 -11.90 -16.31 -2.71
C VAL A 278 -12.45 -17.33 -1.75
N PRO A 279 -13.79 -17.48 -1.64
CA PRO A 279 -14.39 -18.54 -0.85
C PRO A 279 -13.97 -19.93 -1.30
#